data_dbdeef03c258c5a43dfb230c374e4b97
#
_entry.id   dbdeef03c258c5a43dfb230c374e4b97
#
_cell.length_a   1.000
_cell.length_b   1.000
_cell.length_c   1.000
_cell.angle_alpha   90.00
_cell.angle_beta   90.00
_cell.angle_gamma   90.00
#
_symmetry.space_group_name_H-M   'P 1'
#
loop_
_entity.id
_entity.type
_entity.pdbx_description
1 polymer ?
#
loop_
_entity_poly.entity_id
_entity_poly.type
_entity_poly.pdbx_seq_one_letter_code
_entity_poly.pdbx_strand_id
1 'polypeptide(L)'
;MKRNCFSLSYSLLGVLFLLSCLPSLADKKRSADAPTSPSIQDSQLYFSDRVFAAPGRLFMQRIKTIPADAPIEATDLPAGLTWNADLRRIEGSVSTPGTYRYNINLILTDRVDSARVPYPVTLTVDERYLNSRPVMGWISWNVVEGDISDRVIRSTADRMNELGLKDAGYHYLIIDDLWHAPSRNADGTPREDPNKFPNGMKTAVDYVHSKGLKFGIYSDAADKTCAGAFGSYGFEKTDANQYALWGVDLLKYDYCHAPEDRTEAALRYRTMGEALQSSGRDILFYLCEWGVRKPWEWGSESGASMWRCTYDTRDCWKGKPGGIGVLQSIELMKDLWPYGGVNRYNDADMMCVGIHGKGKSSSALCATGPGMTQDEYRTQFALWCMWSSPLLLSFDLNQPLSEDDRALITNKELIAIDQDELAQPADFVAREGDLYYFEKPLSNGDVAIAVTNVGEKTQNFRLDLSRFPLTKGIRAFSVRDCQQLTDVGAVKGGFDTSVRSHATLVYRLSENIEIGNIVRRNLKKTLAPEEPKKKTTVPPTSAAPKRVRK
;
A
#
# COMPACT_ATOMS: atom_id res chain seq x y z
N MET A 1 -13.07 -40.26 -35.50
CA MET A 1 -14.37 -40.81 -35.04
C MET A 1 -14.63 -40.22 -33.66
N LYS A 2 -15.79 -39.59 -33.50
CA LYS A 2 -16.46 -39.04 -32.31
C LYS A 2 -15.55 -38.40 -31.22
N ARG A 3 -15.49 -37.06 -31.30
CA ARG A 3 -15.07 -36.14 -30.24
C ARG A 3 -16.18 -36.09 -29.18
N ASN A 4 -15.87 -36.42 -27.93
CA ASN A 4 -16.74 -36.11 -26.78
C ASN A 4 -16.28 -34.78 -26.17
N CYS A 5 -17.08 -33.75 -26.39
CA CYS A 5 -17.02 -32.51 -25.61
C CYS A 5 -17.63 -32.79 -24.23
N PHE A 6 -16.86 -32.67 -23.18
CA PHE A 6 -17.38 -32.51 -21.83
C PHE A 6 -17.70 -31.03 -21.61
N SER A 7 -19.00 -30.72 -21.59
CA SER A 7 -19.50 -29.44 -21.11
C SER A 7 -19.55 -29.49 -19.58
N LEU A 8 -18.73 -28.72 -18.90
CA LEU A 8 -18.94 -28.40 -17.50
C LEU A 8 -20.02 -27.32 -17.39
N SER A 9 -21.19 -27.73 -16.92
CA SER A 9 -22.26 -26.83 -16.51
C SER A 9 -21.88 -26.21 -15.16
N TYR A 10 -21.49 -24.94 -15.15
CA TYR A 10 -21.48 -24.16 -13.92
C TYR A 10 -22.89 -23.71 -13.62
N SER A 11 -23.45 -24.23 -12.53
CA SER A 11 -24.71 -23.76 -11.96
C SER A 11 -24.51 -22.33 -11.45
N LEU A 12 -25.17 -21.37 -12.10
CA LEU A 12 -25.40 -20.03 -11.56
C LEU A 12 -26.32 -20.17 -10.33
N LEU A 13 -25.78 -20.08 -9.13
CA LEU A 13 -26.59 -19.69 -7.97
C LEU A 13 -26.63 -18.17 -7.94
N GLY A 14 -27.77 -17.66 -8.41
CA GLY A 14 -28.10 -16.26 -8.37
C GLY A 14 -28.30 -15.80 -6.92
N VAL A 15 -27.58 -14.77 -6.55
CA VAL A 15 -27.91 -13.96 -5.38
C VAL A 15 -29.13 -13.11 -5.75
N LEU A 16 -30.29 -13.59 -5.37
CA LEU A 16 -31.55 -12.81 -5.38
C LEU A 16 -31.46 -11.79 -4.25
N PHE A 17 -31.22 -10.52 -4.58
CA PHE A 17 -31.58 -9.43 -3.69
C PHE A 17 -33.10 -9.33 -3.61
N LEU A 18 -33.60 -9.63 -2.44
CA LEU A 18 -35.00 -9.40 -2.07
C LEU A 18 -35.28 -7.88 -2.08
N LEU A 19 -35.96 -7.44 -3.16
CA LEU A 19 -36.73 -6.21 -3.10
C LEU A 19 -38.03 -6.56 -2.34
N SER A 20 -38.13 -6.21 -1.09
CA SER A 20 -39.36 -6.24 -0.32
C SER A 20 -39.87 -4.82 -0.10
N CYS A 21 -41.01 -4.58 -0.72
CA CYS A 21 -42.12 -3.71 -0.30
C CYS A 21 -41.81 -2.29 0.15
N LEU A 22 -42.05 -1.35 -0.73
CA LEU A 22 -42.41 0.04 -0.39
C LEU A 22 -43.85 0.07 0.13
N PRO A 23 -44.12 0.65 1.29
CA PRO A 23 -45.48 1.09 1.64
C PRO A 23 -45.72 2.51 1.11
N SER A 24 -46.95 2.73 0.69
CA SER A 24 -47.52 3.92 0.08
C SER A 24 -47.31 5.21 0.89
N LEU A 25 -47.02 6.28 0.15
CA LEU A 25 -47.06 7.65 0.61
C LEU A 25 -48.48 8.00 1.17
N ALA A 26 -48.50 8.32 2.47
CA ALA A 26 -49.56 9.12 3.06
C ALA A 26 -48.92 10.30 3.79
N ASP A 27 -49.28 11.49 3.33
CA ASP A 27 -48.87 12.77 3.88
C ASP A 27 -49.04 12.86 5.40
N LYS A 28 -47.95 13.16 6.12
CA LYS A 28 -48.01 13.91 7.36
C LYS A 28 -46.81 14.87 7.39
N LYS A 29 -47.10 16.16 7.28
CA LYS A 29 -46.20 17.24 7.68
C LYS A 29 -45.67 16.94 9.06
N ARG A 30 -44.34 16.72 9.18
CA ARG A 30 -43.61 16.81 10.42
C ARG A 30 -42.55 17.91 10.28
N SER A 31 -42.50 18.72 11.31
CA SER A 31 -41.56 19.79 11.56
C SER A 31 -40.11 19.35 11.26
N ALA A 32 -39.33 20.28 10.69
CA ALA A 32 -37.89 20.12 10.50
C ALA A 32 -37.21 19.93 11.87
N ASP A 33 -37.03 18.66 12.25
CA ASP A 33 -36.14 18.30 13.35
C ASP A 33 -34.70 18.41 12.86
N ALA A 34 -33.84 19.05 13.64
CA ALA A 34 -32.41 19.12 13.46
C ALA A 34 -31.84 17.71 13.24
N PRO A 35 -30.75 17.54 12.45
CA PRO A 35 -30.16 16.23 12.23
C PRO A 35 -29.80 15.62 13.57
N THR A 36 -30.45 14.51 13.92
CA THR A 36 -30.10 13.72 15.09
C THR A 36 -28.66 13.19 14.87
N SER A 37 -27.77 13.52 15.76
CA SER A 37 -26.44 12.90 15.80
C SER A 37 -26.56 11.38 15.71
N PRO A 38 -25.71 10.68 14.92
CA PRO A 38 -25.76 9.23 14.81
C PRO A 38 -25.69 8.60 16.20
N SER A 39 -26.47 7.55 16.42
CA SER A 39 -26.48 6.86 17.70
C SER A 39 -25.11 6.26 17.95
N ILE A 40 -24.63 6.34 19.16
CA ILE A 40 -23.33 5.87 19.65
C ILE A 40 -23.05 4.39 19.33
N GLN A 41 -24.08 3.59 19.08
CA GLN A 41 -23.98 2.17 18.75
C GLN A 41 -23.41 1.87 17.36
N ASP A 42 -23.29 2.85 16.46
CA ASP A 42 -22.89 2.65 15.06
C ASP A 42 -21.43 3.05 14.76
N SER A 43 -20.66 3.47 15.77
CA SER A 43 -19.27 3.88 15.56
C SER A 43 -18.36 2.68 15.36
N GLN A 44 -17.58 2.70 14.28
CA GLN A 44 -16.63 1.65 13.90
C GLN A 44 -15.20 2.18 13.90
N LEU A 45 -14.25 1.36 14.37
CA LEU A 45 -12.82 1.65 14.34
C LEU A 45 -12.12 0.72 13.35
N TYR A 46 -11.16 1.30 12.61
CA TYR A 46 -10.32 0.58 11.66
C TYR A 46 -8.85 0.90 11.94
N PHE A 47 -8.12 -0.10 12.36
CA PHE A 47 -6.69 -0.06 12.62
C PHE A 47 -6.18 -1.49 12.78
N SER A 48 -4.86 -1.68 12.85
CA SER A 48 -4.28 -2.98 13.19
C SER A 48 -4.03 -3.07 14.70
N ASP A 49 -4.43 -4.17 15.31
CA ASP A 49 -4.18 -4.49 16.74
C ASP A 49 -2.77 -5.06 16.98
N ARG A 50 -2.05 -5.40 15.92
CA ARG A 50 -0.64 -5.82 15.94
C ARG A 50 0.19 -4.92 15.06
N VAL A 51 1.14 -4.22 15.66
CA VAL A 51 1.99 -3.26 14.97
C VAL A 51 3.46 -3.52 15.28
N PHE A 52 4.33 -3.12 14.36
CA PHE A 52 5.75 -3.40 14.43
C PHE A 52 6.56 -2.12 14.26
N ALA A 53 7.71 -2.04 14.91
CA ALA A 53 8.64 -0.93 14.78
C ALA A 53 10.09 -1.41 14.94
N ALA A 54 11.02 -0.68 14.35
CA ALA A 54 12.44 -0.83 14.64
C ALA A 54 12.85 0.08 15.81
N PRO A 55 13.82 -0.34 16.65
CA PRO A 55 14.27 0.46 17.78
C PRO A 55 14.78 1.85 17.34
N GLY A 56 14.27 2.91 17.99
CA GLY A 56 14.68 4.29 17.73
C GLY A 56 14.23 4.88 16.39
N ARG A 57 13.54 4.12 15.56
CA ARG A 57 12.95 4.62 14.30
C ARG A 57 11.59 5.26 14.55
N LEU A 58 11.25 6.21 13.69
CA LEU A 58 9.93 6.83 13.72
C LEU A 58 8.85 5.77 13.48
N PHE A 59 7.90 5.72 14.40
CA PHE A 59 6.71 4.87 14.34
C PHE A 59 5.48 5.74 14.16
N MET A 60 4.53 5.26 13.37
CA MET A 60 3.23 5.88 13.20
C MET A 60 2.15 4.80 13.10
N GLN A 61 1.06 4.99 13.82
CA GLN A 61 -0.17 4.23 13.65
C GLN A 61 -1.33 5.20 13.52
N ARG A 62 -2.06 5.09 12.42
CA ARG A 62 -3.21 5.95 12.13
C ARG A 62 -4.50 5.18 12.34
N ILE A 63 -5.53 5.86 12.83
CA ILE A 63 -6.82 5.27 13.18
C ILE A 63 -7.92 5.92 12.33
N LYS A 64 -8.68 5.10 11.60
CA LYS A 64 -9.88 5.52 10.88
C LYS A 64 -11.11 5.18 11.70
N THR A 65 -12.08 6.09 11.73
CA THR A 65 -13.38 5.84 12.33
C THR A 65 -14.51 6.13 11.35
N ILE A 66 -15.64 5.48 11.56
CA ILE A 66 -16.89 5.82 10.92
C ILE A 66 -17.93 6.00 12.04
N PRO A 67 -18.53 7.18 12.21
CA PRO A 67 -18.23 8.43 11.47
C PRO A 67 -16.82 8.95 11.75
N ALA A 68 -16.31 9.81 10.85
CA ALA A 68 -14.92 10.27 10.89
C ALA A 68 -14.58 11.09 12.16
N ASP A 69 -15.56 11.70 12.78
CA ASP A 69 -15.47 12.51 14.01
C ASP A 69 -15.77 11.74 15.30
N ALA A 70 -15.99 10.41 15.22
CA ALA A 70 -16.20 9.60 16.42
C ALA A 70 -15.07 9.83 17.43
N PRO A 71 -15.37 10.15 18.71
CA PRO A 71 -14.37 10.51 19.69
C PRO A 71 -13.53 9.29 20.08
N ILE A 72 -12.22 9.40 19.94
CA ILE A 72 -11.24 8.37 20.31
C ILE A 72 -10.05 8.99 21.06
N GLU A 73 -9.39 8.17 21.86
CA GLU A 73 -8.12 8.50 22.50
C GLU A 73 -7.21 7.28 22.54
N ALA A 74 -5.92 7.49 22.76
CA ALA A 74 -4.98 6.42 23.05
C ALA A 74 -4.46 6.55 24.49
N THR A 75 -4.40 5.42 25.21
CA THR A 75 -3.91 5.34 26.60
C THR A 75 -2.84 4.26 26.76
N ASP A 76 -2.09 4.34 27.87
CA ASP A 76 -1.03 3.38 28.21
C ASP A 76 0.09 3.30 27.17
N LEU A 77 0.35 4.42 26.46
CA LEU A 77 1.37 4.48 25.44
C LEU A 77 2.77 4.23 26.01
N PRO A 78 3.59 3.41 25.33
CA PRO A 78 5.01 3.24 25.68
C PRO A 78 5.75 4.58 25.70
N ALA A 79 6.77 4.68 26.53
CA ALA A 79 7.64 5.86 26.56
C ALA A 79 8.22 6.15 25.17
N GLY A 80 8.10 7.41 24.73
CA GLY A 80 8.51 7.86 23.42
C GLY A 80 7.40 7.91 22.36
N LEU A 81 6.20 7.38 22.67
CA LEU A 81 5.02 7.54 21.81
C LEU A 81 4.05 8.58 22.39
N THR A 82 3.37 9.30 21.51
CA THR A 82 2.37 10.30 21.84
C THR A 82 1.12 10.11 20.98
N TRP A 83 -0.04 10.51 21.52
CA TRP A 83 -1.30 10.59 20.80
C TRP A 83 -1.49 11.99 20.20
N ASN A 84 -1.67 12.05 18.89
CA ASN A 84 -2.02 13.26 18.17
C ASN A 84 -3.52 13.19 17.81
N ALA A 85 -4.35 13.90 18.60
CA ALA A 85 -5.81 13.87 18.45
C ALA A 85 -6.28 14.53 17.13
N ASP A 86 -5.61 15.59 16.68
CA ASP A 86 -5.99 16.31 15.44
C ASP A 86 -5.80 15.45 14.18
N LEU A 87 -4.76 14.63 14.18
CA LEU A 87 -4.40 13.74 13.07
C LEU A 87 -4.80 12.28 13.34
N ARG A 88 -5.43 12.01 14.49
CA ARG A 88 -5.94 10.67 14.89
C ARG A 88 -4.88 9.59 14.74
N ARG A 89 -3.67 9.86 15.26
CA ARG A 89 -2.53 8.96 15.12
C ARG A 89 -1.68 8.89 16.39
N ILE A 90 -1.07 7.74 16.59
CA ILE A 90 -0.01 7.52 17.56
C ILE A 90 1.31 7.67 16.80
N GLU A 91 2.23 8.47 17.34
CA GLU A 91 3.50 8.76 16.68
C GLU A 91 4.63 8.95 17.69
N GLY A 92 5.87 8.71 17.25
CA GLY A 92 7.07 8.83 18.07
C GLY A 92 8.07 7.72 17.80
N SER A 93 8.92 7.38 18.78
CA SER A 93 9.86 6.27 18.65
C SER A 93 10.07 5.55 19.98
N VAL A 94 10.24 4.23 19.92
CA VAL A 94 10.57 3.38 21.09
C VAL A 94 11.97 2.83 20.87
N SER A 95 12.90 3.15 21.77
CA SER A 95 14.31 2.80 21.59
C SER A 95 14.68 1.39 22.06
N THR A 96 13.90 0.82 22.99
CA THR A 96 14.19 -0.48 23.59
C THR A 96 13.43 -1.59 22.87
N PRO A 97 14.09 -2.64 22.38
CA PRO A 97 13.42 -3.82 21.86
C PRO A 97 12.51 -4.46 22.91
N GLY A 98 11.37 -4.99 22.48
CA GLY A 98 10.41 -5.63 23.36
C GLY A 98 9.00 -5.65 22.81
N THR A 99 8.07 -6.19 23.62
CA THR A 99 6.64 -6.20 23.30
C THR A 99 5.91 -5.29 24.28
N TYR A 100 5.19 -4.32 23.75
CA TYR A 100 4.43 -3.31 24.48
C TYR A 100 2.95 -3.45 24.20
N ARG A 101 2.13 -3.00 25.14
CA ARG A 101 0.66 -2.98 25.01
C ARG A 101 0.15 -1.59 25.36
N TYR A 102 -0.84 -1.14 24.59
CA TYR A 102 -1.57 0.09 24.82
C TYR A 102 -3.00 -0.06 24.31
N ASN A 103 -3.86 0.92 24.57
CA ASN A 103 -5.24 0.87 24.18
C ASN A 103 -5.60 2.04 23.26
N ILE A 104 -6.41 1.75 22.23
CA ILE A 104 -7.20 2.74 21.51
C ILE A 104 -8.60 2.64 22.08
N ASN A 105 -9.10 3.74 22.66
CA ASN A 105 -10.40 3.78 23.30
C ASN A 105 -11.41 4.51 22.42
N LEU A 106 -12.54 3.90 22.14
CA LEU A 106 -13.71 4.59 21.62
C LEU A 106 -14.47 5.20 22.81
N ILE A 107 -14.70 6.51 22.74
CA ILE A 107 -15.41 7.24 23.78
C ILE A 107 -16.88 7.31 23.40
N LEU A 108 -17.69 6.57 24.13
CA LEU A 108 -19.14 6.57 23.99
C LEU A 108 -19.72 7.59 24.98
N THR A 109 -20.36 8.63 24.43
CA THR A 109 -21.00 9.66 25.27
C THR A 109 -22.50 9.62 25.04
N ASP A 110 -23.27 9.32 26.08
CA ASP A 110 -24.69 9.60 26.10
C ASP A 110 -24.96 10.97 26.79
N ARG A 111 -26.20 11.32 26.97
CA ARG A 111 -26.56 12.63 27.55
C ARG A 111 -26.17 12.78 29.03
N VAL A 112 -25.77 11.71 29.70
CA VAL A 112 -25.54 11.68 31.14
C VAL A 112 -24.16 11.16 31.51
N ASP A 113 -23.67 10.12 30.82
CA ASP A 113 -22.40 9.44 31.12
C ASP A 113 -21.52 9.25 29.88
N SER A 114 -20.20 9.11 30.09
CA SER A 114 -19.26 8.70 29.08
C SER A 114 -18.64 7.35 29.45
N ALA A 115 -18.69 6.39 28.53
CA ALA A 115 -18.04 5.09 28.68
C ALA A 115 -16.84 5.00 27.71
N ARG A 116 -15.76 4.33 28.15
CA ARG A 116 -14.59 4.01 27.31
C ARG A 116 -14.63 2.54 26.95
N VAL A 117 -14.57 2.26 25.66
CA VAL A 117 -14.45 0.89 25.16
C VAL A 117 -13.01 0.69 24.67
N PRO A 118 -12.17 -0.05 25.42
CA PRO A 118 -10.77 -0.25 25.06
C PRO A 118 -10.61 -1.31 23.97
N TYR A 119 -9.74 -1.01 23.02
CA TYR A 119 -9.27 -1.92 21.99
C TYR A 119 -7.76 -2.09 22.16
N PRO A 120 -7.29 -3.25 22.64
CA PRO A 120 -5.89 -3.47 22.94
C PRO A 120 -5.06 -3.57 21.67
N VAL A 121 -3.87 -2.96 21.68
CA VAL A 121 -2.87 -3.04 20.61
C VAL A 121 -1.58 -3.63 21.18
N THR A 122 -0.96 -4.50 20.41
CA THR A 122 0.37 -5.05 20.70
C THR A 122 1.39 -4.45 19.74
N LEU A 123 2.38 -3.73 20.26
CA LEU A 123 3.53 -3.21 19.52
C LEU A 123 4.75 -4.10 19.78
N THR A 124 5.32 -4.68 18.74
CA THR A 124 6.61 -5.39 18.79
C THR A 124 7.71 -4.50 18.23
N VAL A 125 8.69 -4.19 19.07
CA VAL A 125 9.90 -3.42 18.69
C VAL A 125 11.06 -4.38 18.58
N ASP A 126 11.65 -4.52 17.39
CA ASP A 126 12.69 -5.51 17.13
C ASP A 126 13.63 -5.03 16.01
N GLU A 127 14.93 -5.34 16.13
CA GLU A 127 15.96 -4.94 15.16
C GLU A 127 15.74 -5.54 13.77
N ARG A 128 15.08 -6.70 13.66
CA ARG A 128 14.73 -7.31 12.37
C ARG A 128 13.89 -6.39 11.47
N TYR A 129 13.20 -5.40 12.04
CA TYR A 129 12.38 -4.45 11.29
C TYR A 129 13.13 -3.21 10.79
N LEU A 130 14.43 -3.06 11.10
CA LEU A 130 15.26 -1.94 10.65
C LEU A 130 15.27 -1.78 9.12
N ASN A 131 15.26 -2.90 8.41
CA ASN A 131 15.28 -2.94 6.96
C ASN A 131 13.97 -3.46 6.36
N SER A 132 12.88 -3.52 7.15
CA SER A 132 11.57 -3.93 6.63
C SER A 132 11.07 -2.88 5.64
N ARG A 133 10.83 -3.32 4.40
CA ARG A 133 10.31 -2.53 3.28
C ARG A 133 9.35 -3.39 2.47
N PRO A 134 8.43 -2.80 1.70
CA PRO A 134 7.68 -3.55 0.70
C PRO A 134 8.63 -4.29 -0.24
N VAL A 135 8.27 -5.52 -0.60
CA VAL A 135 9.09 -6.33 -1.50
C VAL A 135 9.12 -5.69 -2.89
N MET A 136 10.30 -5.57 -3.47
CA MET A 136 10.49 -5.24 -4.87
C MET A 136 11.14 -6.43 -5.59
N GLY A 137 10.53 -6.87 -6.70
CA GLY A 137 11.02 -8.03 -7.41
C GLY A 137 10.33 -8.29 -8.74
N TRP A 138 10.60 -9.47 -9.28
CA TRP A 138 9.94 -10.02 -10.45
C TRP A 138 9.25 -11.33 -10.08
N ILE A 139 8.08 -11.59 -10.65
CA ILE A 139 7.31 -12.83 -10.42
C ILE A 139 6.85 -13.43 -11.76
N SER A 140 6.90 -14.75 -11.88
CA SER A 140 6.85 -15.43 -13.16
C SER A 140 5.47 -15.56 -13.80
N TRP A 141 4.35 -15.49 -13.03
CA TRP A 141 3.07 -16.01 -13.49
C TRP A 141 2.56 -15.42 -14.80
N ASN A 142 2.41 -14.10 -14.89
CA ASN A 142 1.70 -13.46 -16.01
C ASN A 142 2.29 -13.73 -17.40
N VAL A 143 3.57 -14.04 -17.49
CA VAL A 143 4.26 -14.21 -18.78
C VAL A 143 4.93 -15.57 -18.98
N VAL A 144 5.10 -16.33 -17.90
CA VAL A 144 5.79 -17.62 -17.93
C VAL A 144 4.83 -18.78 -17.64
N GLU A 145 3.94 -18.64 -16.64
CA GLU A 145 3.05 -19.71 -16.16
C GLU A 145 3.81 -21.05 -15.99
N GLY A 146 3.26 -22.13 -16.55
CA GLY A 146 3.85 -23.45 -16.46
C GLY A 146 5.14 -23.67 -17.23
N ASP A 147 5.63 -22.70 -18.01
CA ASP A 147 6.92 -22.80 -18.74
C ASP A 147 8.13 -22.42 -17.86
N ILE A 148 7.92 -22.22 -16.56
CA ILE A 148 9.01 -21.96 -15.60
C ILE A 148 10.05 -23.08 -15.62
N SER A 149 11.32 -22.71 -15.61
CA SER A 149 12.46 -23.65 -15.67
C SER A 149 13.75 -23.00 -15.16
N ASP A 150 14.76 -23.80 -14.85
CA ASP A 150 16.12 -23.33 -14.49
C ASP A 150 16.66 -22.32 -15.54
N ARG A 151 16.43 -22.58 -16.82
CA ARG A 151 16.84 -21.67 -17.89
C ARG A 151 16.15 -20.31 -17.80
N VAL A 152 14.84 -20.28 -17.53
CA VAL A 152 14.07 -19.03 -17.39
C VAL A 152 14.56 -18.25 -16.17
N ILE A 153 14.76 -18.95 -15.03
CA ILE A 153 15.26 -18.31 -13.80
C ILE A 153 16.62 -17.65 -14.05
N ARG A 154 17.58 -18.37 -14.66
CA ARG A 154 18.92 -17.82 -14.93
C ARG A 154 18.89 -16.64 -15.86
N SER A 155 18.16 -16.74 -16.98
CA SER A 155 18.05 -15.62 -17.91
C SER A 155 17.37 -14.40 -17.28
N THR A 156 16.33 -14.60 -16.47
CA THR A 156 15.65 -13.53 -15.73
C THR A 156 16.58 -12.86 -14.72
N ALA A 157 17.34 -13.63 -13.94
CA ALA A 157 18.30 -13.09 -12.97
C ALA A 157 19.40 -12.26 -13.64
N ASP A 158 19.91 -12.72 -14.79
CA ASP A 158 20.87 -11.95 -15.59
C ASP A 158 20.25 -10.65 -16.09
N ARG A 159 19.05 -10.71 -16.64
CA ARG A 159 18.33 -9.54 -17.16
C ARG A 159 17.99 -8.52 -16.07
N MET A 160 17.65 -8.95 -14.86
CA MET A 160 17.42 -8.02 -13.73
C MET A 160 18.66 -7.16 -13.46
N ASN A 161 19.86 -7.73 -13.53
CA ASN A 161 21.11 -6.99 -13.38
C ASN A 161 21.41 -6.12 -14.60
N GLU A 162 21.32 -6.66 -15.82
CA GLU A 162 21.61 -5.93 -17.07
C GLU A 162 20.70 -4.72 -17.27
N LEU A 163 19.43 -4.81 -16.89
CA LEU A 163 18.47 -3.72 -16.97
C LEU A 163 18.61 -2.71 -15.83
N GLY A 164 19.49 -2.96 -14.84
CA GLY A 164 19.67 -2.11 -13.66
C GLY A 164 18.52 -2.19 -12.66
N LEU A 165 17.67 -3.23 -12.73
CA LEU A 165 16.53 -3.40 -11.83
C LEU A 165 16.98 -3.66 -10.40
N LYS A 166 18.03 -4.48 -10.21
CA LYS A 166 18.62 -4.69 -8.89
C LYS A 166 19.08 -3.37 -8.25
N ASP A 167 19.76 -2.51 -9.01
CA ASP A 167 20.24 -1.21 -8.52
C ASP A 167 19.09 -0.24 -8.22
N ALA A 168 17.93 -0.45 -8.88
CA ALA A 168 16.70 0.28 -8.58
C ALA A 168 15.94 -0.26 -7.35
N GLY A 169 16.36 -1.40 -6.77
CA GLY A 169 15.77 -1.99 -5.57
C GLY A 169 15.02 -3.32 -5.78
N TYR A 170 14.89 -3.82 -7.00
CA TYR A 170 14.22 -5.09 -7.28
C TYR A 170 15.16 -6.26 -6.95
N HIS A 171 15.05 -6.77 -5.72
CA HIS A 171 15.95 -7.79 -5.21
C HIS A 171 15.40 -9.21 -5.27
N TYR A 172 14.09 -9.40 -5.45
CA TYR A 172 13.48 -10.73 -5.43
C TYR A 172 13.17 -11.25 -6.84
N LEU A 173 13.54 -12.50 -7.09
CA LEU A 173 13.07 -13.30 -8.22
C LEU A 173 12.17 -14.39 -7.66
N ILE A 174 10.87 -14.33 -7.98
CA ILE A 174 9.85 -15.22 -7.42
C ILE A 174 9.31 -16.12 -8.53
N ILE A 175 9.42 -17.44 -8.33
CA ILE A 175 8.72 -18.40 -9.19
C ILE A 175 7.33 -18.68 -8.62
N ASP A 176 6.36 -18.72 -9.51
CA ASP A 176 4.96 -18.99 -9.20
C ASP A 176 4.65 -20.49 -9.39
N ASP A 177 3.40 -20.90 -9.56
CA ASP A 177 2.94 -22.28 -9.65
C ASP A 177 3.62 -23.10 -10.76
N LEU A 178 3.43 -24.42 -10.73
CA LEU A 178 3.87 -25.40 -11.73
C LEU A 178 5.40 -25.62 -11.86
N TRP A 179 6.18 -25.31 -10.82
CA TRP A 179 7.57 -25.77 -10.71
C TRP A 179 7.67 -27.25 -10.29
N HIS A 180 6.60 -27.82 -9.77
CA HIS A 180 6.47 -29.12 -9.14
C HIS A 180 6.61 -30.29 -10.12
N ALA A 181 7.19 -31.40 -9.64
CA ALA A 181 7.03 -32.71 -10.27
C ALA A 181 5.56 -33.20 -10.14
N PRO A 182 5.16 -34.23 -10.88
CA PRO A 182 3.81 -34.81 -10.76
C PRO A 182 3.46 -35.31 -9.35
N SER A 183 4.46 -35.65 -8.53
CA SER A 183 4.28 -36.12 -7.15
C SER A 183 5.48 -35.76 -6.29
N ARG A 184 5.25 -35.74 -4.98
CA ARG A 184 6.30 -35.62 -3.96
C ARG A 184 7.27 -36.78 -4.01
N ASN A 185 8.43 -36.66 -3.36
CA ASN A 185 9.32 -37.75 -3.09
C ASN A 185 8.68 -38.80 -2.15
N ALA A 186 9.24 -40.03 -2.09
CA ALA A 186 8.71 -41.10 -1.27
C ALA A 186 8.70 -40.80 0.24
N ASP A 187 9.57 -39.91 0.69
CA ASP A 187 9.65 -39.42 2.07
C ASP A 187 8.70 -38.22 2.35
N GLY A 188 7.88 -37.83 1.38
CA GLY A 188 6.94 -36.72 1.47
C GLY A 188 7.53 -35.33 1.18
N THR A 189 8.85 -35.21 0.96
CA THR A 189 9.46 -33.91 0.63
C THR A 189 8.98 -33.39 -0.73
N PRO A 190 8.85 -32.08 -0.90
CA PRO A 190 8.47 -31.49 -2.18
C PRO A 190 9.56 -31.74 -3.22
N ARG A 191 9.14 -31.93 -4.46
CA ARG A 191 10.01 -32.24 -5.57
C ARG A 191 9.78 -31.32 -6.74
N GLU A 192 10.85 -30.75 -7.26
CA GLU A 192 10.86 -30.04 -8.51
C GLU A 192 10.72 -30.95 -9.72
N ASP A 193 10.12 -30.45 -10.81
CA ASP A 193 10.06 -31.21 -12.08
C ASP A 193 11.47 -31.37 -12.67
N PRO A 194 11.99 -32.61 -12.79
CA PRO A 194 13.35 -32.83 -13.27
C PRO A 194 13.57 -32.43 -14.73
N ASN A 195 12.51 -32.28 -15.54
CA ASN A 195 12.61 -31.77 -16.90
C ASN A 195 12.81 -30.25 -16.92
N LYS A 196 12.24 -29.56 -15.95
CA LYS A 196 12.37 -28.10 -15.78
C LYS A 196 13.63 -27.71 -15.01
N PHE A 197 14.01 -28.56 -14.04
CA PHE A 197 15.14 -28.35 -13.11
C PHE A 197 16.09 -29.55 -13.11
N PRO A 198 16.79 -29.83 -14.22
CA PRO A 198 17.62 -31.04 -14.35
C PRO A 198 18.79 -31.08 -13.36
N ASN A 199 19.21 -29.94 -12.81
CA ASN A 199 20.28 -29.86 -11.81
C ASN A 199 19.76 -29.61 -10.39
N GLY A 200 18.44 -29.72 -10.18
CA GLY A 200 17.77 -29.50 -8.91
C GLY A 200 17.45 -28.03 -8.61
N MET A 201 16.44 -27.79 -7.78
CA MET A 201 15.98 -26.45 -7.39
C MET A 201 17.10 -25.65 -6.69
N LYS A 202 17.84 -26.30 -5.79
CA LYS A 202 18.94 -25.62 -5.07
C LYS A 202 19.96 -24.98 -6.01
N THR A 203 20.29 -25.61 -7.12
CA THR A 203 21.26 -25.06 -8.09
C THR A 203 20.72 -23.80 -8.78
N ALA A 204 19.40 -23.73 -9.03
CA ALA A 204 18.77 -22.52 -9.56
C ALA A 204 18.77 -21.39 -8.51
N VAL A 205 18.45 -21.70 -7.25
CA VAL A 205 18.50 -20.76 -6.13
C VAL A 205 19.91 -20.21 -5.93
N ASP A 206 20.93 -21.07 -5.88
CA ASP A 206 22.33 -20.67 -5.72
C ASP A 206 22.78 -19.72 -6.87
N TYR A 207 22.27 -19.95 -8.08
CA TYR A 207 22.54 -19.05 -9.21
C TYR A 207 21.94 -17.65 -8.98
N VAL A 208 20.69 -17.58 -8.54
CA VAL A 208 20.01 -16.30 -8.23
C VAL A 208 20.79 -15.56 -7.14
N HIS A 209 21.19 -16.26 -6.08
CA HIS A 209 22.02 -15.71 -5.00
C HIS A 209 23.37 -15.22 -5.52
N SER A 210 24.02 -15.92 -6.46
CA SER A 210 25.30 -15.50 -7.08
C SER A 210 25.18 -14.17 -7.83
N LYS A 211 23.96 -13.77 -8.25
CA LYS A 211 23.66 -12.48 -8.87
C LYS A 211 23.36 -11.38 -7.84
N GLY A 212 23.39 -11.71 -6.54
CA GLY A 212 23.04 -10.80 -5.44
C GLY A 212 21.55 -10.54 -5.34
N LEU A 213 20.73 -11.47 -5.85
CA LEU A 213 19.27 -11.46 -5.75
C LEU A 213 18.81 -12.46 -4.71
N LYS A 214 17.55 -12.34 -4.28
CA LYS A 214 16.85 -13.27 -3.38
C LYS A 214 15.86 -14.13 -4.18
N PHE A 215 15.61 -15.34 -3.71
CA PHE A 215 14.75 -16.28 -4.41
C PHE A 215 13.44 -16.53 -3.67
N GLY A 216 12.31 -16.38 -4.37
CA GLY A 216 10.98 -16.73 -3.88
C GLY A 216 10.42 -17.96 -4.57
N ILE A 217 9.61 -18.71 -3.82
CA ILE A 217 8.91 -19.91 -4.30
C ILE A 217 7.41 -19.83 -3.99
N TYR A 218 6.62 -20.66 -4.65
CA TYR A 218 5.17 -20.76 -4.51
C TYR A 218 4.73 -22.10 -3.96
N SER A 219 3.68 -22.08 -3.12
CA SER A 219 2.90 -23.26 -2.76
C SER A 219 1.47 -22.84 -2.40
N ASP A 220 0.66 -23.78 -1.88
CA ASP A 220 -0.75 -23.56 -1.57
C ASP A 220 -1.12 -24.23 -0.23
N ALA A 221 -2.05 -23.61 0.50
CA ALA A 221 -2.59 -24.07 1.78
C ALA A 221 -3.64 -25.20 1.64
N ALA A 222 -3.69 -25.87 0.49
CA ALA A 222 -4.55 -26.99 0.19
C ALA A 222 -3.73 -28.20 -0.29
N ASP A 223 -4.42 -29.30 -0.59
CA ASP A 223 -3.80 -30.50 -1.20
C ASP A 223 -3.25 -30.22 -2.60
N LYS A 224 -3.86 -29.25 -3.30
CA LYS A 224 -3.50 -28.86 -4.66
C LYS A 224 -3.36 -27.36 -4.79
N THR A 225 -2.41 -26.96 -5.62
CA THR A 225 -2.24 -25.59 -6.07
C THR A 225 -3.36 -25.16 -7.04
N CYS A 226 -3.45 -23.87 -7.35
CA CYS A 226 -4.43 -23.33 -8.30
C CYS A 226 -4.35 -24.02 -9.67
N ALA A 227 -3.17 -24.37 -10.15
CA ALA A 227 -2.97 -25.07 -11.43
C ALA A 227 -2.95 -26.60 -11.29
N GLY A 228 -3.23 -27.16 -10.09
CA GLY A 228 -3.43 -28.58 -9.85
C GLY A 228 -2.19 -29.39 -9.48
N ALA A 229 -1.04 -28.75 -9.25
CA ALA A 229 0.13 -29.40 -8.65
C ALA A 229 -0.15 -29.77 -7.17
N PHE A 230 0.77 -30.45 -6.49
CA PHE A 230 0.60 -30.72 -5.06
C PHE A 230 0.83 -29.44 -4.23
N GLY A 231 -0.07 -29.18 -3.27
CA GLY A 231 0.08 -28.12 -2.28
C GLY A 231 0.78 -28.60 -1.00
N SER A 232 0.84 -27.77 0.02
CA SER A 232 1.56 -28.04 1.27
C SER A 232 0.66 -28.49 2.43
N TYR A 233 -0.65 -28.57 2.26
CA TYR A 233 -1.54 -28.97 3.34
C TYR A 233 -1.18 -30.34 3.92
N GLY A 234 -0.92 -30.38 5.23
CA GLY A 234 -0.43 -31.56 5.94
C GLY A 234 1.07 -31.85 5.77
N PHE A 235 1.80 -31.05 5.00
CA PHE A 235 3.23 -31.17 4.76
C PHE A 235 4.00 -29.88 5.12
N GLU A 236 3.38 -28.91 5.80
CA GLU A 236 3.91 -27.58 6.00
C GLU A 236 5.33 -27.57 6.60
N LYS A 237 5.54 -28.42 7.63
CA LYS A 237 6.86 -28.54 8.27
C LYS A 237 7.91 -29.17 7.34
N THR A 238 7.51 -30.18 6.57
CA THR A 238 8.39 -30.85 5.60
C THR A 238 8.79 -29.88 4.49
N ASP A 239 7.82 -29.14 3.97
CA ASP A 239 8.03 -28.19 2.89
C ASP A 239 8.88 -26.99 3.36
N ALA A 240 8.57 -26.40 4.52
CA ALA A 240 9.35 -25.31 5.09
C ALA A 240 10.82 -25.69 5.29
N ASN A 241 11.09 -26.88 5.81
CA ASN A 241 12.45 -27.40 5.97
C ASN A 241 13.15 -27.57 4.62
N GLN A 242 12.45 -28.09 3.60
CA GLN A 242 13.03 -28.26 2.27
C GLN A 242 13.29 -26.91 1.59
N TYR A 243 12.40 -25.93 1.74
CA TYR A 243 12.61 -24.58 1.25
C TYR A 243 13.82 -23.92 1.92
N ALA A 244 13.99 -24.11 3.23
CA ALA A 244 15.19 -23.65 3.94
C ALA A 244 16.47 -24.31 3.42
N LEU A 245 16.46 -25.63 3.16
CA LEU A 245 17.59 -26.37 2.58
C LEU A 245 17.91 -25.91 1.15
N TRP A 246 16.93 -25.56 0.35
CA TRP A 246 17.16 -24.99 -0.98
C TRP A 246 17.69 -23.54 -0.93
N GLY A 247 17.51 -22.85 0.21
CA GLY A 247 17.93 -21.48 0.38
C GLY A 247 16.88 -20.46 -0.06
N VAL A 248 15.59 -20.83 -0.03
CA VAL A 248 14.48 -19.91 -0.35
C VAL A 248 14.42 -18.74 0.62
N ASP A 249 14.14 -17.52 0.11
CA ASP A 249 14.07 -16.28 0.88
C ASP A 249 12.62 -15.77 1.03
N LEU A 250 11.68 -16.28 0.22
CA LEU A 250 10.27 -15.87 0.26
C LEU A 250 9.38 -17.03 -0.16
N LEU A 251 8.28 -17.26 0.57
CA LEU A 251 7.21 -18.18 0.18
C LEU A 251 5.94 -17.39 -0.14
N LYS A 252 5.48 -17.43 -1.40
CA LYS A 252 4.11 -17.07 -1.78
C LYS A 252 3.22 -18.28 -1.53
N TYR A 253 2.18 -18.11 -0.70
CA TYR A 253 1.33 -19.20 -0.23
C TYR A 253 -0.12 -18.91 -0.56
N ASP A 254 -0.66 -19.69 -1.51
CA ASP A 254 -2.00 -19.49 -2.07
C ASP A 254 -3.08 -20.21 -1.26
N TYR A 255 -4.35 -20.09 -1.68
CA TYR A 255 -5.51 -20.65 -0.99
C TYR A 255 -6.53 -21.30 -1.93
N CYS A 256 -6.09 -21.83 -3.08
CA CYS A 256 -6.95 -22.52 -4.03
C CYS A 256 -7.43 -23.85 -3.46
N HIS A 257 -8.62 -24.28 -3.83
CA HIS A 257 -9.20 -25.58 -3.41
C HIS A 257 -9.30 -25.79 -1.88
N ALA A 258 -9.15 -24.75 -1.08
CA ALA A 258 -9.25 -24.76 0.37
C ALA A 258 -10.65 -24.31 0.84
N PRO A 259 -11.06 -24.61 2.09
CA PRO A 259 -12.35 -24.19 2.63
C PRO A 259 -12.53 -22.67 2.63
N GLU A 260 -13.79 -22.21 2.43
CA GLU A 260 -14.09 -20.77 2.40
C GLU A 260 -14.06 -20.10 3.79
N ASP A 261 -14.01 -20.89 4.87
CA ASP A 261 -14.04 -20.39 6.24
C ASP A 261 -12.79 -19.58 6.59
N ARG A 262 -12.99 -18.39 7.17
CA ARG A 262 -11.91 -17.48 7.55
C ARG A 262 -11.02 -18.03 8.66
N THR A 263 -11.61 -18.72 9.64
CA THR A 263 -10.88 -19.27 10.79
C THR A 263 -9.96 -20.40 10.32
N GLU A 264 -10.47 -21.24 9.42
CA GLU A 264 -9.69 -22.30 8.79
C GLU A 264 -8.54 -21.71 7.96
N ALA A 265 -8.79 -20.65 7.19
CA ALA A 265 -7.73 -19.97 6.45
C ALA A 265 -6.64 -19.44 7.37
N ALA A 266 -7.01 -18.70 8.41
CA ALA A 266 -6.06 -18.16 9.39
C ALA A 266 -5.27 -19.28 10.08
N LEU A 267 -5.89 -20.44 10.37
CA LEU A 267 -5.22 -21.59 10.95
C LEU A 267 -4.18 -22.19 10.00
N ARG A 268 -4.54 -22.44 8.73
CA ARG A 268 -3.62 -23.02 7.74
C ARG A 268 -2.42 -22.13 7.46
N TYR A 269 -2.66 -20.82 7.32
CA TYR A 269 -1.57 -19.86 7.18
C TYR A 269 -0.68 -19.79 8.42
N ARG A 270 -1.26 -19.84 9.62
CA ARG A 270 -0.48 -19.89 10.87
C ARG A 270 0.38 -21.16 10.94
N THR A 271 -0.16 -22.34 10.58
CA THR A 271 0.58 -23.60 10.56
C THR A 271 1.82 -23.52 9.65
N MET A 272 1.68 -22.95 8.46
CA MET A 272 2.83 -22.73 7.57
C MET A 272 3.79 -21.68 8.15
N GLY A 273 3.29 -20.57 8.70
CA GLY A 273 4.13 -19.54 9.32
C GLY A 273 4.98 -20.08 10.48
N GLU A 274 4.40 -20.90 11.35
CA GLU A 274 5.13 -21.60 12.43
C GLU A 274 6.16 -22.59 11.89
N ALA A 275 5.83 -23.29 10.80
CA ALA A 275 6.76 -24.17 10.12
C ALA A 275 7.96 -23.40 9.53
N LEU A 276 7.72 -22.29 8.87
CA LEU A 276 8.78 -21.42 8.33
C LEU A 276 9.69 -20.88 9.45
N GLN A 277 9.11 -20.38 10.55
CA GLN A 277 9.88 -19.89 11.70
C GLN A 277 10.77 -20.97 12.32
N SER A 278 10.29 -22.22 12.35
CA SER A 278 11.04 -23.36 12.92
C SER A 278 12.05 -23.98 11.95
N SER A 279 12.07 -23.57 10.69
CA SER A 279 12.98 -24.11 9.65
C SER A 279 14.45 -23.70 9.82
N GLY A 280 14.72 -22.69 10.66
CA GLY A 280 16.07 -22.16 10.90
C GLY A 280 16.56 -21.17 9.84
N ARG A 281 15.72 -20.82 8.85
CA ARG A 281 16.00 -19.80 7.84
C ARG A 281 14.95 -18.66 7.92
N ASP A 282 15.39 -17.43 7.74
CA ASP A 282 14.50 -16.28 7.60
C ASP A 282 13.88 -16.28 6.20
N ILE A 283 12.64 -16.78 6.11
CA ILE A 283 11.85 -16.86 4.88
C ILE A 283 10.68 -15.91 5.03
N LEU A 284 10.63 -14.86 4.17
CA LEU A 284 9.53 -13.92 4.15
C LEU A 284 8.24 -14.65 3.75
N PHE A 285 7.18 -14.47 4.54
CA PHE A 285 5.91 -15.13 4.31
C PHE A 285 4.91 -14.19 3.65
N TYR A 286 4.40 -14.58 2.48
CA TYR A 286 3.48 -13.83 1.63
C TYR A 286 2.18 -14.60 1.43
N LEU A 287 1.06 -14.07 1.95
CA LEU A 287 -0.26 -14.66 1.85
C LEU A 287 -0.94 -14.29 0.54
N CYS A 288 -1.54 -15.26 -0.14
CA CYS A 288 -2.26 -15.06 -1.38
C CYS A 288 -3.66 -15.68 -1.30
N GLU A 289 -4.61 -14.98 -0.65
CA GLU A 289 -6.02 -15.38 -0.57
C GLU A 289 -6.97 -14.32 -1.18
N TRP A 290 -6.40 -13.46 -2.05
CA TRP A 290 -7.09 -12.47 -2.88
C TRP A 290 -7.91 -11.42 -2.13
N GLY A 291 -7.71 -11.23 -0.82
CA GLY A 291 -8.46 -10.30 0.02
C GLY A 291 -9.86 -10.78 0.40
N VAL A 292 -10.25 -11.98 0.01
CA VAL A 292 -11.62 -12.52 0.21
C VAL A 292 -11.96 -12.62 1.71
N ARG A 293 -10.98 -13.01 2.52
CA ARG A 293 -11.16 -13.23 3.98
C ARG A 293 -10.51 -12.14 4.81
N LYS A 294 -10.22 -10.98 4.19
CA LYS A 294 -9.62 -9.80 4.83
C LYS A 294 -8.31 -10.12 5.55
N PRO A 295 -7.27 -10.58 4.85
CA PRO A 295 -6.01 -10.99 5.47
C PRO A 295 -5.30 -9.85 6.20
N TRP A 296 -5.59 -8.60 5.87
CA TRP A 296 -5.08 -7.43 6.59
C TRP A 296 -5.51 -7.34 8.07
N GLU A 297 -6.59 -8.04 8.46
CA GLU A 297 -7.08 -8.07 9.85
C GLU A 297 -6.39 -9.16 10.70
N TRP A 298 -5.84 -10.22 10.09
CA TRP A 298 -5.29 -11.39 10.82
C TRP A 298 -3.93 -11.90 10.30
N GLY A 299 -3.52 -11.52 9.08
CA GLY A 299 -2.34 -12.08 8.42
C GLY A 299 -1.05 -11.95 9.21
N SER A 300 -0.87 -10.85 9.96
CA SER A 300 0.30 -10.68 10.84
C SER A 300 0.41 -11.72 11.95
N GLU A 301 -0.70 -12.36 12.36
CA GLU A 301 -0.70 -13.43 13.37
C GLU A 301 -0.10 -14.73 12.85
N SER A 302 -0.09 -14.93 11.54
CA SER A 302 0.57 -16.08 10.90
C SER A 302 2.07 -15.90 10.72
N GLY A 303 2.63 -14.75 11.13
CA GLY A 303 4.03 -14.39 10.88
C GLY A 303 4.27 -13.80 9.48
N ALA A 304 3.22 -13.57 8.71
CA ALA A 304 3.34 -12.95 7.40
C ALA A 304 3.63 -11.45 7.50
N SER A 305 4.36 -10.94 6.50
CA SER A 305 4.69 -9.51 6.36
C SER A 305 3.98 -8.85 5.18
N MET A 306 3.37 -9.61 4.28
CA MET A 306 2.61 -9.09 3.15
C MET A 306 1.47 -10.05 2.77
N TRP A 307 0.40 -9.52 2.20
CA TRP A 307 -0.79 -10.26 1.81
C TRP A 307 -1.55 -9.61 0.67
N ARG A 308 -2.03 -10.45 -0.25
CA ARG A 308 -2.90 -10.05 -1.36
C ARG A 308 -4.21 -9.47 -0.82
N CYS A 309 -4.52 -8.26 -1.24
CA CYS A 309 -5.76 -7.56 -0.90
C CYS A 309 -6.78 -7.54 -2.03
N THR A 310 -6.39 -8.00 -3.21
CA THR A 310 -7.19 -7.94 -4.43
C THR A 310 -7.19 -9.28 -5.16
N TYR A 311 -8.17 -9.49 -6.04
CA TYR A 311 -8.12 -10.54 -7.04
C TYR A 311 -6.97 -10.31 -8.03
N ASP A 312 -6.69 -11.31 -8.88
CA ASP A 312 -5.62 -11.23 -9.86
C ASP A 312 -5.81 -10.05 -10.82
N THR A 313 -4.78 -9.20 -10.86
CA THR A 313 -4.76 -8.04 -11.73
C THR A 313 -4.43 -8.44 -13.17
N ARG A 314 -5.19 -7.92 -14.11
CA ARG A 314 -5.00 -8.12 -15.55
C ARG A 314 -4.51 -6.85 -16.21
N ASP A 315 -3.88 -7.01 -17.37
CA ASP A 315 -3.34 -5.90 -18.17
C ASP A 315 -4.46 -5.11 -18.84
N CYS A 316 -5.26 -4.42 -18.01
CA CYS A 316 -6.38 -3.60 -18.45
C CYS A 316 -6.77 -2.57 -17.39
N TRP A 317 -7.36 -1.47 -17.82
CA TRP A 317 -7.93 -0.47 -16.93
C TRP A 317 -9.12 -1.00 -16.15
N LYS A 318 -10.07 -1.62 -16.86
CA LYS A 318 -11.31 -2.16 -16.29
C LYS A 318 -11.40 -3.66 -16.55
N GLY A 319 -11.38 -4.42 -15.49
CA GLY A 319 -11.40 -5.88 -15.54
C GLY A 319 -12.73 -6.48 -15.99
N LYS A 320 -12.70 -7.79 -16.21
CA LYS A 320 -13.82 -8.66 -16.55
C LYS A 320 -13.92 -9.79 -15.53
N PRO A 321 -14.98 -10.61 -15.54
CA PRO A 321 -15.04 -11.79 -14.69
C PRO A 321 -13.80 -12.68 -14.82
N GLY A 322 -13.21 -13.07 -13.68
CA GLY A 322 -11.98 -13.87 -13.62
C GLY A 322 -10.68 -13.06 -13.52
N GLY A 323 -10.77 -11.74 -13.46
CA GLY A 323 -9.62 -10.86 -13.20
C GLY A 323 -10.04 -9.40 -13.11
N ILE A 324 -9.28 -8.59 -12.37
CA ILE A 324 -9.59 -7.18 -12.17
C ILE A 324 -8.62 -6.30 -12.94
N GLY A 325 -9.04 -5.07 -13.24
CA GLY A 325 -8.18 -4.01 -13.76
C GLY A 325 -7.76 -3.02 -12.68
N VAL A 326 -6.94 -2.05 -13.06
CA VAL A 326 -6.43 -1.02 -12.14
C VAL A 326 -7.57 -0.25 -11.45
N LEU A 327 -8.65 0.05 -12.17
CA LEU A 327 -9.81 0.74 -11.60
C LEU A 327 -10.44 -0.02 -10.43
N GLN A 328 -10.59 -1.34 -10.52
CA GLN A 328 -11.11 -2.14 -9.41
C GLN A 328 -10.09 -2.24 -8.27
N SER A 329 -8.80 -2.32 -8.57
CA SER A 329 -7.76 -2.27 -7.53
C SER A 329 -7.83 -0.97 -6.73
N ILE A 330 -8.09 0.19 -7.37
CA ILE A 330 -8.30 1.47 -6.68
C ILE A 330 -9.45 1.37 -5.67
N GLU A 331 -10.59 0.83 -6.09
CA GLU A 331 -11.77 0.70 -5.22
C GLU A 331 -11.54 -0.24 -4.04
N LEU A 332 -10.77 -1.31 -4.22
CA LEU A 332 -10.48 -2.28 -3.16
C LEU A 332 -9.41 -1.77 -2.17
N MET A 333 -8.39 -1.07 -2.66
CA MET A 333 -7.24 -0.66 -1.86
C MET A 333 -7.43 0.65 -1.09
N LYS A 334 -8.25 1.58 -1.61
CA LYS A 334 -8.34 2.95 -1.09
C LYS A 334 -8.64 3.08 0.41
N ASP A 335 -9.33 2.10 0.98
CA ASP A 335 -9.77 2.12 2.38
C ASP A 335 -8.91 1.24 3.31
N LEU A 336 -7.87 0.56 2.79
CA LEU A 336 -7.05 -0.39 3.55
C LEU A 336 -5.84 0.23 4.26
N TRP A 337 -5.62 1.53 4.12
CA TRP A 337 -4.50 2.23 4.72
C TRP A 337 -4.35 2.05 6.25
N PRO A 338 -5.42 1.89 7.07
CA PRO A 338 -5.26 1.74 8.52
C PRO A 338 -4.58 0.43 8.94
N TYR A 339 -4.54 -0.54 8.03
CA TYR A 339 -4.00 -1.88 8.28
C TYR A 339 -2.54 -2.03 7.82
N GLY A 340 -2.03 -1.08 7.03
CA GLY A 340 -0.64 -1.07 6.58
C GLY A 340 0.33 -0.49 7.60
N GLY A 341 1.62 -0.72 7.38
CA GLY A 341 2.71 -0.23 8.22
C GLY A 341 3.94 -1.13 8.14
N VAL A 342 4.93 -0.86 8.96
CA VAL A 342 6.16 -1.67 9.03
C VAL A 342 5.81 -3.16 9.17
N ASN A 343 6.37 -3.99 8.31
CA ASN A 343 6.15 -5.44 8.24
C ASN A 343 4.67 -5.85 8.05
N ARG A 344 3.85 -4.97 7.45
CA ARG A 344 2.44 -5.19 7.15
C ARG A 344 2.10 -4.50 5.84
N TYR A 345 2.36 -5.19 4.73
CA TYR A 345 2.24 -4.64 3.38
C TYR A 345 0.99 -5.18 2.69
N ASN A 346 0.03 -4.28 2.45
CA ASN A 346 -1.15 -4.57 1.65
C ASN A 346 -0.73 -4.67 0.18
N ASP A 347 -0.86 -5.84 -0.40
CA ASP A 347 -0.47 -6.11 -1.77
C ASP A 347 -1.65 -5.97 -2.73
N ALA A 348 -1.53 -5.07 -3.68
CA ALA A 348 -2.51 -4.83 -4.74
C ALA A 348 -2.31 -5.74 -5.97
N ASP A 349 -1.47 -6.76 -5.84
CA ASP A 349 -1.04 -7.74 -6.83
C ASP A 349 0.11 -7.28 -7.73
N MET A 350 0.64 -8.24 -8.50
CA MET A 350 1.72 -8.02 -9.44
C MET A 350 1.37 -6.97 -10.50
N MET A 351 2.36 -6.17 -10.88
CA MET A 351 2.16 -5.08 -11.83
C MET A 351 2.17 -5.59 -13.27
N CYS A 352 1.30 -5.01 -14.09
CA CYS A 352 1.21 -5.28 -15.52
C CYS A 352 2.08 -4.35 -16.37
N VAL A 353 2.76 -3.37 -15.79
CA VAL A 353 3.70 -2.49 -16.51
C VAL A 353 4.67 -3.32 -17.33
N GLY A 354 4.81 -3.02 -18.63
CA GLY A 354 5.69 -3.72 -19.56
C GLY A 354 5.09 -4.96 -20.23
N ILE A 355 3.88 -5.40 -19.89
CA ILE A 355 3.21 -6.55 -20.53
C ILE A 355 2.71 -6.19 -21.93
N HIS A 356 2.05 -5.05 -22.12
CA HIS A 356 1.52 -4.55 -23.39
C HIS A 356 0.69 -5.60 -24.17
N GLY A 357 -0.24 -6.28 -23.48
CA GLY A 357 -1.09 -7.31 -24.06
C GLY A 357 -0.38 -8.62 -24.43
N LYS A 358 0.89 -8.79 -24.05
CA LYS A 358 1.71 -9.98 -24.38
C LYS A 358 1.76 -11.02 -23.26
N GLY A 359 0.87 -10.92 -22.28
CA GLY A 359 0.75 -11.90 -21.19
C GLY A 359 0.29 -13.27 -21.70
N LYS A 360 0.50 -14.31 -20.89
CA LYS A 360 -0.02 -15.66 -21.13
C LYS A 360 -1.53 -15.73 -20.91
N SER A 361 -2.12 -16.91 -21.11
CA SER A 361 -3.57 -17.11 -21.19
C SER A 361 -4.36 -16.68 -19.98
N SER A 362 -3.83 -16.82 -18.77
CA SER A 362 -4.49 -16.34 -17.53
C SER A 362 -4.55 -14.81 -17.45
N SER A 363 -3.56 -14.12 -18.02
CA SER A 363 -3.55 -12.68 -18.24
C SER A 363 -4.43 -12.26 -19.41
N ALA A 364 -4.72 -13.20 -20.33
CA ALA A 364 -5.47 -12.95 -21.57
C ALA A 364 -6.97 -12.71 -21.36
N LEU A 365 -7.53 -12.89 -20.18
CA LEU A 365 -8.93 -12.52 -19.87
C LEU A 365 -9.20 -11.01 -20.07
N CYS A 366 -8.17 -10.19 -20.03
CA CYS A 366 -8.19 -8.77 -20.42
C CYS A 366 -7.45 -8.52 -21.73
N ALA A 367 -6.68 -9.48 -22.25
CA ALA A 367 -5.74 -9.34 -23.38
C ALA A 367 -6.40 -9.59 -24.74
N THR A 368 -7.60 -9.11 -24.98
CA THR A 368 -8.12 -8.99 -26.37
C THR A 368 -7.75 -7.63 -26.98
N GLY A 369 -6.62 -7.06 -26.59
CA GLY A 369 -6.21 -5.72 -26.97
C GLY A 369 -4.71 -5.47 -26.75
N PRO A 370 -4.26 -4.22 -26.93
CA PRO A 370 -2.84 -3.83 -26.81
C PRO A 370 -2.33 -3.77 -25.35
N GLY A 371 -3.13 -4.18 -24.36
CA GLY A 371 -2.87 -3.92 -22.96
C GLY A 371 -3.35 -2.54 -22.52
N MET A 372 -2.86 -2.05 -21.38
CA MET A 372 -3.14 -0.71 -20.88
C MET A 372 -2.42 0.37 -21.70
N THR A 373 -2.96 1.58 -21.63
CA THR A 373 -2.26 2.78 -22.12
C THR A 373 -1.08 3.13 -21.21
N GLN A 374 -0.15 3.94 -21.69
CA GLN A 374 1.00 4.38 -20.89
C GLN A 374 0.58 5.18 -19.66
N ASP A 375 -0.51 5.96 -19.73
CA ASP A 375 -1.04 6.68 -18.56
C ASP A 375 -1.64 5.73 -17.52
N GLU A 376 -2.26 4.63 -17.95
CA GLU A 376 -2.79 3.60 -17.05
C GLU A 376 -1.66 2.79 -16.38
N TYR A 377 -0.57 2.47 -17.09
CA TYR A 377 0.63 1.88 -16.47
C TYR A 377 1.27 2.83 -15.45
N ARG A 378 1.37 4.13 -15.78
CA ARG A 378 1.87 5.14 -14.83
C ARG A 378 0.98 5.25 -13.60
N THR A 379 -0.33 5.14 -13.78
CA THR A 379 -1.29 5.14 -12.67
C THR A 379 -1.13 3.91 -11.79
N GLN A 380 -1.00 2.71 -12.38
CA GLN A 380 -0.73 1.49 -11.62
C GLN A 380 0.52 1.65 -10.77
N PHE A 381 1.65 1.99 -11.37
CA PHE A 381 2.92 2.13 -10.65
C PHE A 381 2.85 3.20 -9.55
N ALA A 382 2.30 4.37 -9.86
CA ALA A 382 2.18 5.48 -8.93
C ALA A 382 1.34 5.12 -7.69
N LEU A 383 0.19 4.46 -7.89
CA LEU A 383 -0.70 4.09 -6.78
C LEU A 383 -0.13 2.94 -5.95
N TRP A 384 0.54 1.94 -6.57
CA TRP A 384 1.27 0.92 -5.81
C TRP A 384 2.32 1.56 -4.90
N CYS A 385 3.09 2.54 -5.41
CA CYS A 385 4.03 3.30 -4.59
C CYS A 385 3.35 4.10 -3.47
N MET A 386 2.23 4.73 -3.75
CA MET A 386 1.48 5.47 -2.73
C MET A 386 0.94 4.55 -1.63
N TRP A 387 0.56 3.32 -1.95
CA TRP A 387 0.04 2.35 -0.97
C TRP A 387 1.13 1.58 -0.21
N SER A 388 2.42 1.80 -0.48
CA SER A 388 3.51 0.93 0.00
C SER A 388 3.23 -0.55 -0.32
N SER A 389 2.66 -0.81 -1.51
CA SER A 389 2.36 -2.15 -1.99
C SER A 389 3.63 -2.78 -2.55
N PRO A 390 3.84 -4.10 -2.39
CA PRO A 390 4.94 -4.77 -3.07
C PRO A 390 5.01 -4.44 -4.56
N LEU A 391 6.20 -4.09 -5.06
CA LEU A 391 6.43 -3.77 -6.46
C LEU A 391 6.92 -5.00 -7.20
N LEU A 392 5.98 -5.86 -7.61
CA LEU A 392 6.28 -7.12 -8.30
C LEU A 392 6.05 -6.97 -9.80
N LEU A 393 7.15 -6.85 -10.56
CA LEU A 393 7.13 -6.84 -12.03
C LEU A 393 6.74 -8.23 -12.55
N SER A 394 5.93 -8.29 -13.61
CA SER A 394 5.46 -9.56 -14.16
C SER A 394 5.50 -9.63 -15.69
N PHE A 395 6.35 -8.83 -16.34
CA PHE A 395 6.57 -8.87 -17.78
C PHE A 395 7.80 -9.74 -18.15
N ASP A 396 7.93 -10.12 -19.42
CA ASP A 396 9.06 -10.91 -19.90
C ASP A 396 10.31 -10.04 -20.07
N LEU A 397 11.24 -10.16 -19.12
CA LEU A 397 12.50 -9.39 -19.11
C LEU A 397 13.41 -9.68 -20.30
N ASN A 398 13.20 -10.77 -21.05
CA ASN A 398 13.96 -11.09 -22.25
C ASN A 398 13.45 -10.35 -23.51
N GLN A 399 12.28 -9.72 -23.41
CA GLN A 399 11.77 -8.84 -24.46
C GLN A 399 12.36 -7.44 -24.35
N PRO A 400 12.42 -6.68 -25.46
CA PRO A 400 12.80 -5.27 -25.41
C PRO A 400 11.86 -4.47 -24.50
N LEU A 401 12.43 -3.74 -23.56
CA LEU A 401 11.72 -2.83 -22.69
C LEU A 401 11.74 -1.42 -23.30
N SER A 402 10.59 -0.76 -23.37
CA SER A 402 10.52 0.62 -23.85
C SER A 402 11.27 1.58 -22.90
N GLU A 403 11.73 2.71 -23.40
CA GLU A 403 12.35 3.75 -22.55
C GLU A 403 11.35 4.30 -21.53
N ASP A 404 10.08 4.47 -21.91
CA ASP A 404 9.01 4.92 -21.05
C ASP A 404 8.77 3.95 -19.88
N ASP A 405 8.67 2.64 -20.16
CA ASP A 405 8.48 1.62 -19.11
C ASP A 405 9.71 1.54 -18.22
N ARG A 406 10.91 1.56 -18.80
CA ARG A 406 12.14 1.56 -18.02
C ARG A 406 12.24 2.76 -17.10
N ALA A 407 11.97 3.97 -17.63
CA ALA A 407 11.97 5.19 -16.83
C ALA A 407 10.93 5.14 -15.72
N LEU A 408 9.77 4.52 -15.99
CA LEU A 408 8.69 4.37 -15.00
C LEU A 408 9.11 3.43 -13.86
N ILE A 409 9.49 2.18 -14.17
CA ILE A 409 9.82 1.18 -13.14
C ILE A 409 11.12 1.46 -12.39
N THR A 410 11.97 2.38 -12.88
CA THR A 410 13.18 2.84 -12.20
C THR A 410 13.07 4.28 -11.68
N ASN A 411 11.86 4.84 -11.60
CA ASN A 411 11.64 6.19 -11.10
C ASN A 411 11.98 6.26 -9.60
N LYS A 412 13.13 6.86 -9.29
CA LYS A 412 13.69 6.92 -7.93
C LYS A 412 12.79 7.65 -6.94
N GLU A 413 12.02 8.66 -7.38
CA GLU A 413 11.17 9.45 -6.48
C GLU A 413 9.90 8.68 -6.11
N LEU A 414 9.27 7.98 -7.07
CA LEU A 414 8.14 7.10 -6.78
C LEU A 414 8.57 5.89 -5.93
N ILE A 415 9.71 5.26 -6.25
CA ILE A 415 10.27 4.17 -5.45
C ILE A 415 10.59 4.65 -4.02
N ALA A 416 11.14 5.86 -3.84
CA ALA A 416 11.41 6.41 -2.51
C ALA A 416 10.12 6.63 -1.70
N ILE A 417 9.00 6.97 -2.35
CA ILE A 417 7.68 7.06 -1.71
C ILE A 417 7.20 5.67 -1.26
N ASP A 418 7.37 4.64 -2.09
CA ASP A 418 7.03 3.27 -1.77
C ASP A 418 7.85 2.73 -0.58
N GLN A 419 9.16 2.93 -0.65
CA GLN A 419 10.16 2.39 0.26
C GLN A 419 10.40 3.26 1.51
N ASP A 420 9.53 4.24 1.78
CA ASP A 420 9.63 5.11 2.94
C ASP A 420 9.60 4.32 4.26
N GLU A 421 10.44 4.71 5.22
CA GLU A 421 10.64 3.99 6.49
C GLU A 421 9.40 3.86 7.36
N LEU A 422 8.45 4.80 7.26
CA LEU A 422 7.18 4.70 7.97
C LEU A 422 6.30 3.58 7.44
N ALA A 423 6.53 3.15 6.20
CA ALA A 423 5.72 2.14 5.50
C ALA A 423 4.21 2.41 5.58
N GLN A 424 3.82 3.69 5.70
CA GLN A 424 2.41 4.06 5.81
C GLN A 424 1.78 4.13 4.43
N PRO A 425 0.71 3.38 4.15
CA PRO A 425 -0.04 3.52 2.91
C PRO A 425 -0.72 4.89 2.81
N ALA A 426 -0.98 5.35 1.59
CA ALA A 426 -1.72 6.59 1.38
C ALA A 426 -3.18 6.47 1.84
N ASP A 427 -3.69 7.53 2.49
CA ASP A 427 -5.09 7.70 2.82
C ASP A 427 -5.88 8.08 1.57
N PHE A 428 -7.08 7.54 1.44
CA PHE A 428 -8.08 8.10 0.56
C PHE A 428 -8.72 9.32 1.24
N VAL A 429 -8.45 10.50 0.70
CA VAL A 429 -8.91 11.77 1.28
C VAL A 429 -10.32 12.12 0.83
N ALA A 430 -10.56 12.07 -0.50
CA ALA A 430 -11.83 12.46 -1.09
C ALA A 430 -11.98 11.96 -2.52
N ARG A 431 -13.23 11.96 -3.01
CA ARG A 431 -13.58 11.84 -4.41
C ARG A 431 -14.42 13.05 -4.84
N GLU A 432 -14.05 13.67 -5.95
CA GLU A 432 -14.83 14.75 -6.58
C GLU A 432 -15.05 14.41 -8.05
N GLY A 433 -16.25 14.02 -8.40
CA GLY A 433 -16.54 13.50 -9.72
C GLY A 433 -15.69 12.29 -10.05
N ASP A 434 -14.81 12.42 -11.04
CA ASP A 434 -13.88 11.37 -11.46
C ASP A 434 -12.47 11.52 -10.84
N LEU A 435 -12.26 12.51 -9.97
CA LEU A 435 -10.97 12.73 -9.30
C LEU A 435 -10.94 12.08 -7.93
N TYR A 436 -9.93 11.23 -7.70
CA TYR A 436 -9.61 10.62 -6.41
C TYR A 436 -8.38 11.29 -5.84
N TYR A 437 -8.43 11.66 -4.58
CA TYR A 437 -7.36 12.34 -3.85
C TYR A 437 -6.79 11.44 -2.77
N PHE A 438 -5.47 11.30 -2.75
CA PHE A 438 -4.75 10.50 -1.76
C PHE A 438 -3.64 11.32 -1.13
N GLU A 439 -3.33 11.07 0.15
CA GLU A 439 -2.17 11.63 0.85
C GLU A 439 -1.40 10.55 1.61
N LYS A 440 -0.10 10.71 1.73
CA LYS A 440 0.79 9.78 2.41
C LYS A 440 1.83 10.55 3.22
N PRO A 441 1.96 10.29 4.55
CA PRO A 441 3.04 10.85 5.34
C PRO A 441 4.36 10.16 4.99
N LEU A 442 5.44 10.93 4.95
CA LEU A 442 6.80 10.42 4.74
C LEU A 442 7.66 10.63 5.99
N SER A 443 8.65 9.76 6.18
CA SER A 443 9.50 9.71 7.38
C SER A 443 10.32 10.98 7.62
N ASN A 444 10.61 11.75 6.57
CA ASN A 444 11.32 13.03 6.63
C ASN A 444 10.42 14.24 6.94
N GLY A 445 9.13 14.01 7.17
CA GLY A 445 8.13 15.06 7.43
C GLY A 445 7.47 15.64 6.18
N ASP A 446 7.87 15.22 4.99
CA ASP A 446 7.19 15.57 3.74
C ASP A 446 5.83 14.85 3.64
N VAL A 447 5.00 15.33 2.76
CA VAL A 447 3.72 14.69 2.40
C VAL A 447 3.73 14.38 0.90
N ALA A 448 3.52 13.11 0.55
CA ALA A 448 3.20 12.76 -0.84
C ALA A 448 1.68 12.85 -1.05
N ILE A 449 1.26 13.45 -2.15
CA ILE A 449 -0.15 13.49 -2.55
C ILE A 449 -0.29 12.92 -3.95
N ALA A 450 -1.43 12.25 -4.20
CA ALA A 450 -1.76 11.78 -5.54
C ALA A 450 -3.18 12.24 -5.93
N VAL A 451 -3.35 12.57 -7.20
CA VAL A 451 -4.65 12.85 -7.80
C VAL A 451 -4.84 11.96 -9.02
N THR A 452 -5.80 11.05 -8.94
CA THR A 452 -6.10 10.08 -10.01
C THR A 452 -7.41 10.45 -10.69
N ASN A 453 -7.37 10.58 -12.01
CA ASN A 453 -8.56 10.78 -12.84
C ASN A 453 -9.03 9.42 -13.37
N VAL A 454 -10.16 8.93 -12.87
CA VAL A 454 -10.76 7.66 -13.32
C VAL A 454 -11.73 7.85 -14.49
N GLY A 455 -11.95 9.09 -14.94
CA GLY A 455 -12.86 9.43 -16.03
C GLY A 455 -12.19 9.43 -17.40
N GLU A 456 -13.02 9.48 -18.45
CA GLU A 456 -12.62 9.37 -19.86
C GLU A 456 -12.10 10.69 -20.47
N LYS A 457 -12.09 11.78 -19.69
CA LYS A 457 -11.70 13.12 -20.18
C LYS A 457 -10.63 13.73 -19.31
N THR A 458 -9.74 14.51 -19.92
CA THR A 458 -8.80 15.37 -19.19
C THR A 458 -9.57 16.34 -18.30
N GLN A 459 -9.16 16.46 -17.04
CA GLN A 459 -9.69 17.38 -16.05
C GLN A 459 -8.68 18.50 -15.83
N ASN A 460 -9.15 19.78 -15.95
CA ASN A 460 -8.39 20.96 -15.57
C ASN A 460 -9.00 21.49 -14.26
N PHE A 461 -8.18 21.66 -13.24
CA PHE A 461 -8.66 22.06 -11.92
C PHE A 461 -7.58 22.78 -11.13
N ARG A 462 -8.01 23.48 -10.08
CA ARG A 462 -7.11 24.00 -9.08
C ARG A 462 -6.90 22.94 -8.01
N LEU A 463 -5.67 22.50 -7.83
CA LEU A 463 -5.30 21.61 -6.74
C LEU A 463 -5.17 22.42 -5.45
N ASP A 464 -6.20 22.36 -4.61
CA ASP A 464 -6.23 23.00 -3.30
C ASP A 464 -5.55 22.10 -2.26
N LEU A 465 -4.41 22.56 -1.74
CA LEU A 465 -3.62 21.80 -0.76
C LEU A 465 -4.28 21.78 0.63
N SER A 466 -5.19 22.70 0.95
CA SER A 466 -5.92 22.69 2.23
C SER A 466 -6.88 21.50 2.37
N ARG A 467 -7.17 20.81 1.28
CA ARG A 467 -7.98 19.59 1.22
C ARG A 467 -7.34 18.43 1.99
N PHE A 468 -6.02 18.39 2.04
CA PHE A 468 -5.25 17.28 2.60
C PHE A 468 -5.02 17.50 4.10
N PRO A 469 -5.55 16.61 4.99
CA PRO A 469 -5.37 16.72 6.44
C PRO A 469 -3.91 16.86 6.89
N LEU A 470 -2.97 16.16 6.24
CA LEU A 470 -1.55 16.19 6.60
C LEU A 470 -0.87 17.54 6.29
N THR A 471 -1.49 18.38 5.46
CA THR A 471 -0.98 19.72 5.15
C THR A 471 -1.50 20.80 6.08
N LYS A 472 -2.40 20.46 7.01
CA LYS A 472 -3.05 21.38 7.93
C LYS A 472 -2.03 22.18 8.76
N GLY A 473 -2.18 23.50 8.76
CA GLY A 473 -1.27 24.40 9.50
C GLY A 473 -0.01 24.82 8.75
N ILE A 474 0.33 24.15 7.65
CA ILE A 474 1.47 24.51 6.79
C ILE A 474 1.03 25.61 5.81
N ARG A 475 1.80 26.68 5.72
CA ARG A 475 1.42 27.88 4.96
C ARG A 475 1.97 27.97 3.55
N ALA A 476 3.06 27.29 3.31
CA ALA A 476 3.70 27.24 2.00
C ALA A 476 4.49 25.94 1.83
N PHE A 477 4.53 25.46 0.61
CA PHE A 477 5.19 24.23 0.23
C PHE A 477 6.19 24.46 -0.90
N SER A 478 7.30 23.75 -0.88
CA SER A 478 8.07 23.42 -2.07
C SER A 478 7.45 22.17 -2.67
N VAL A 479 7.03 22.24 -3.93
CA VAL A 479 6.29 21.17 -4.61
C VAL A 479 7.16 20.55 -5.68
N ARG A 480 7.30 19.22 -5.64
CA ARG A 480 8.04 18.39 -6.60
C ARG A 480 7.08 17.47 -7.33
N ASP A 481 7.06 17.49 -8.65
CA ASP A 481 6.38 16.47 -9.47
C ASP A 481 7.26 15.23 -9.54
N CYS A 482 6.82 14.14 -8.88
CA CYS A 482 7.60 12.92 -8.77
C CYS A 482 7.55 12.04 -10.03
N GLN A 483 6.59 12.27 -10.92
CA GLN A 483 6.52 11.55 -12.20
C GLN A 483 7.34 12.23 -13.28
N GLN A 484 7.28 13.56 -13.36
CA GLN A 484 8.04 14.34 -14.33
C GLN A 484 9.45 14.66 -13.86
N LEU A 485 9.78 14.38 -12.59
CA LEU A 485 11.06 14.68 -11.96
C LEU A 485 11.42 16.19 -12.07
N THR A 486 10.43 17.06 -11.92
CA THR A 486 10.57 18.52 -12.05
C THR A 486 10.02 19.26 -10.83
N ASP A 487 10.61 20.41 -10.52
CA ASP A 487 10.11 21.27 -9.47
C ASP A 487 8.98 22.16 -10.01
N VAL A 488 7.83 22.08 -9.35
CA VAL A 488 6.70 23.01 -9.61
C VAL A 488 7.00 24.38 -9.02
N GLY A 489 7.77 24.41 -7.93
CA GLY A 489 8.17 25.62 -7.24
C GLY A 489 7.50 25.79 -5.88
N ALA A 490 7.56 27.03 -5.37
CA ALA A 490 6.98 27.38 -4.08
C ALA A 490 5.51 27.77 -4.22
N VAL A 491 4.63 27.07 -3.49
CA VAL A 491 3.17 27.18 -3.61
C VAL A 491 2.54 27.56 -2.27
N LYS A 492 1.52 28.42 -2.32
CA LYS A 492 0.65 28.76 -1.19
C LYS A 492 -0.77 28.34 -1.51
N GLY A 493 -1.34 27.50 -0.66
CA GLY A 493 -2.74 27.09 -0.74
C GLY A 493 -3.10 26.18 -1.91
N GLY A 494 -2.47 26.32 -3.08
CA GLY A 494 -2.76 25.49 -4.23
C GLY A 494 -2.30 26.09 -5.57
N PHE A 495 -2.41 25.31 -6.65
CA PHE A 495 -1.99 25.69 -8.00
C PHE A 495 -2.87 25.03 -9.06
N ASP A 496 -2.91 25.62 -10.24
CA ASP A 496 -3.68 25.09 -11.37
C ASP A 496 -2.90 23.95 -12.04
N THR A 497 -3.60 22.87 -12.34
CA THR A 497 -3.00 21.67 -12.98
C THR A 497 -4.04 20.97 -13.85
N SER A 498 -3.59 19.95 -14.58
CA SER A 498 -4.45 19.10 -15.39
C SER A 498 -4.04 17.65 -15.26
N VAL A 499 -5.02 16.75 -15.27
CA VAL A 499 -4.81 15.32 -15.25
C VAL A 499 -5.57 14.67 -16.42
N ARG A 500 -4.84 13.91 -17.26
CA ARG A 500 -5.42 13.22 -18.39
C ARG A 500 -6.36 12.10 -17.96
N SER A 501 -7.16 11.58 -18.89
CA SER A 501 -7.96 10.37 -18.70
C SER A 501 -7.08 9.24 -18.17
N HIS A 502 -7.53 8.55 -17.12
CA HIS A 502 -6.88 7.42 -16.44
C HIS A 502 -5.45 7.70 -15.91
N ALA A 503 -5.02 8.96 -15.92
CA ALA A 503 -3.72 9.36 -15.40
C ALA A 503 -3.76 9.66 -13.89
N THR A 504 -2.61 9.57 -13.24
CA THR A 504 -2.38 9.99 -11.85
C THR A 504 -1.27 11.03 -11.83
N LEU A 505 -1.44 12.08 -11.04
CA LEU A 505 -0.39 13.03 -10.68
C LEU A 505 0.15 12.64 -9.30
N VAL A 506 1.47 12.72 -9.10
CA VAL A 506 2.08 12.51 -7.78
C VAL A 506 3.01 13.66 -7.45
N TYR A 507 2.71 14.36 -6.37
CA TYR A 507 3.52 15.47 -5.88
C TYR A 507 4.06 15.18 -4.49
N ARG A 508 5.33 15.50 -4.24
CA ARG A 508 5.91 15.57 -2.91
C ARG A 508 5.92 17.02 -2.44
N LEU A 509 5.38 17.24 -1.25
CA LEU A 509 5.22 18.53 -0.60
C LEU A 509 6.15 18.61 0.59
N SER A 510 7.12 19.53 0.56
CA SER A 510 7.99 19.86 1.69
C SER A 510 7.61 21.23 2.26
N GLU A 511 7.58 21.37 3.59
CA GLU A 511 7.27 22.67 4.21
C GLU A 511 8.31 23.71 3.80
N ASN A 512 7.86 24.84 3.25
CA ASN A 512 8.71 25.96 2.92
C ASN A 512 8.71 27.02 4.04
N ILE A 513 9.59 26.87 5.01
CA ILE A 513 9.70 27.71 6.22
C ILE A 513 10.01 29.17 5.87
N GLU A 514 10.83 29.45 4.87
CA GLU A 514 11.24 30.80 4.48
C GLU A 514 10.03 31.62 4.02
N ILE A 515 9.26 31.08 3.08
CA ILE A 515 8.04 31.71 2.58
C ILE A 515 6.98 31.77 3.68
N GLY A 516 6.84 30.73 4.49
CA GLY A 516 5.94 30.70 5.64
C GLY A 516 6.22 31.83 6.63
N ASN A 517 7.50 32.11 6.91
CA ASN A 517 7.91 33.20 7.79
C ASN A 517 7.66 34.59 7.19
N ILE A 518 7.85 34.77 5.89
CA ILE A 518 7.50 36.02 5.18
C ILE A 518 6.01 36.30 5.30
N VAL A 519 5.17 35.29 5.12
CA VAL A 519 3.71 35.40 5.27
C VAL A 519 3.32 35.77 6.71
N ARG A 520 3.94 35.16 7.72
CA ARG A 520 3.71 35.50 9.14
C ARG A 520 4.09 36.95 9.45
N ARG A 521 5.21 37.44 8.91
CA ARG A 521 5.64 38.83 9.09
C ARG A 521 4.68 39.83 8.44
N ASN A 522 4.18 39.51 7.25
CA ASN A 522 3.24 40.35 6.52
C ASN A 522 1.87 40.39 7.22
N LEU A 523 1.36 39.25 7.70
CA LEU A 523 0.12 39.20 8.47
C LEU A 523 0.23 39.97 9.79
N LYS A 524 1.35 39.89 10.51
CA LYS A 524 1.58 40.70 11.73
C LYS A 524 1.62 42.18 11.42
N LYS A 525 2.17 42.61 10.28
CA LYS A 525 2.15 44.00 9.85
C LYS A 525 0.73 44.50 9.50
N THR A 526 -0.08 43.66 8.88
CA THR A 526 -1.47 44.02 8.49
C THR A 526 -2.43 44.04 9.68
N LEU A 527 -2.14 43.24 10.73
CA LEU A 527 -2.96 43.14 11.94
C LEU A 527 -2.45 44.02 13.10
N ALA A 528 -1.28 44.64 12.97
CA ALA A 528 -0.78 45.60 13.97
C ALA A 528 -1.61 46.86 13.89
N PRO A 529 -2.15 47.40 15.00
CA PRO A 529 -2.79 48.73 15.00
C PRO A 529 -1.81 49.78 14.46
N GLU A 530 -2.24 50.65 13.59
CA GLU A 530 -1.42 51.78 13.15
C GLU A 530 -0.86 52.50 14.39
N GLU A 531 0.45 52.53 14.52
CA GLU A 531 1.07 53.39 15.55
C GLU A 531 0.61 54.82 15.32
N PRO A 532 0.13 55.54 16.37
CA PRO A 532 -0.30 56.92 16.20
C PRO A 532 0.89 57.74 15.70
N LYS A 533 0.71 58.38 14.54
CA LYS A 533 1.70 59.26 13.93
C LYS A 533 2.20 60.25 15.01
N LYS A 534 3.47 60.13 15.39
CA LYS A 534 4.13 61.09 16.28
C LYS A 534 3.92 62.50 15.71
N LYS A 535 3.17 63.34 16.43
CA LYS A 535 3.08 64.77 16.11
C LYS A 535 4.50 65.34 16.15
N THR A 536 4.99 65.78 15.01
CA THR A 536 6.21 66.58 14.91
C THR A 536 6.01 67.87 15.71
N THR A 537 6.57 67.90 16.91
CA THR A 537 6.71 69.14 17.68
C THR A 537 7.76 70.01 16.99
N VAL A 538 7.33 71.18 16.49
CA VAL A 538 8.22 72.22 15.97
C VAL A 538 9.08 72.71 17.15
N PRO A 539 10.40 72.83 17.04
CA PRO A 539 11.22 73.38 18.11
C PRO A 539 11.01 74.89 18.21
N PRO A 540 11.04 75.44 19.43
CA PRO A 540 10.87 76.89 19.60
C PRO A 540 12.08 77.65 19.07
N THR A 541 11.83 78.72 18.36
CA THR A 541 12.82 79.66 17.81
C THR A 541 13.70 80.24 18.89
N SER A 542 14.99 80.28 18.64
CA SER A 542 16.10 80.74 19.47
C SER A 542 16.01 82.21 19.86
N ALA A 543 16.21 82.49 21.13
CA ALA A 543 16.44 83.80 21.65
C ALA A 543 17.85 84.34 21.31
N ALA A 544 17.96 85.64 21.09
CA ALA A 544 19.15 86.38 20.67
C ALA A 544 20.33 86.34 21.65
N PRO A 545 21.58 86.57 21.22
CA PRO A 545 22.77 86.47 22.06
C PRO A 545 22.99 87.70 22.92
N LYS A 546 23.26 87.53 24.21
CA LYS A 546 23.78 88.52 25.11
C LYS A 546 25.26 88.82 24.85
N ARG A 547 25.61 90.08 24.59
CA ARG A 547 26.94 90.65 24.58
C ARG A 547 27.61 90.42 25.94
N VAL A 548 28.84 89.96 25.93
CA VAL A 548 29.78 90.04 27.04
C VAL A 548 30.90 91.02 26.63
N ARG A 549 31.12 92.05 27.45
CA ARG A 549 32.30 92.97 27.43
C ARG A 549 33.41 92.31 28.24
N LYS A 550 34.53 92.50 27.76
CA LYS A 550 35.94 92.50 28.03
C LYS A 550 36.68 91.31 27.66
#